data_2273ff6eb4d054d0570557c6b9ef11cd
#
_entry.id   2273ff6eb4d054d0570557c6b9ef11cd
#
_cell.length_a   1.000
_cell.length_b   1.000
_cell.length_c   1.000
_cell.angle_alpha   90.00
_cell.angle_beta   90.00
_cell.angle_gamma   90.00
#
_symmetry.space_group_name_H-M   'P 1'
#
loop_
_entity.id
_entity.type
_entity.pdbx_description
1 polymer ?
#
loop_
_entity_poly.entity_id
_entity_poly.type
_entity_poly.pdbx_seq_one_letter_code
_entity_poly.pdbx_strand_id
1 'polypeptide(L)'
;MKFADIKGQEDIKEHLQNAIALGKTSHAYIISGEKDAGKMMLAEAFAQTLLCQDRGKDACGNCHSCKQCQSHNHPDIRYVSHEKPNTISVEDIRQQINNDIVIKPYASEYKIYIMDEAEKMTVQAQNALLKTIEEPPEY
;
A
#
# COMPACT_ATOMS: atom_id res chain seq x y z
N MET A 1 9.07 -8.35 0.17
CA MET A 1 10.06 -7.36 -0.34
C MET A 1 10.49 -6.45 0.79
N LYS A 2 11.79 -6.32 1.00
CA LYS A 2 12.36 -5.42 2.01
C LYS A 2 12.98 -4.20 1.33
N PHE A 3 13.08 -3.09 2.05
CA PHE A 3 13.77 -1.91 1.53
C PHE A 3 15.22 -2.22 1.14
N ALA A 4 15.87 -3.08 1.91
CA ALA A 4 17.26 -3.50 1.62
C ALA A 4 17.40 -4.23 0.28
N ASP A 5 16.33 -4.83 -0.24
CA ASP A 5 16.34 -5.56 -1.50
C ASP A 5 16.24 -4.63 -2.72
N ILE A 6 15.90 -3.35 -2.48
CA ILE A 6 15.72 -2.37 -3.55
C ILE A 6 17.01 -1.59 -3.74
N LYS A 7 17.57 -1.62 -4.95
CA LYS A 7 18.75 -0.86 -5.29
C LYS A 7 18.36 0.52 -5.79
N GLY A 8 19.05 1.55 -5.31
CA GLY A 8 18.75 2.93 -5.67
C GLY A 8 17.57 3.49 -4.86
N GLN A 9 17.06 4.64 -5.28
CA GLN A 9 15.90 5.33 -4.65
C GLN A 9 16.14 5.64 -3.16
N GLU A 10 17.38 5.98 -2.80
CA GLU A 10 17.79 6.16 -1.41
C GLU A 10 16.97 7.23 -0.69
N ASP A 11 16.66 8.35 -1.35
CA ASP A 11 15.89 9.45 -0.75
C ASP A 11 14.47 9.02 -0.40
N ILE A 12 13.83 8.29 -1.30
CA ILE A 12 12.45 7.80 -1.08
C ILE A 12 12.44 6.74 0.02
N LYS A 13 13.38 5.81 -0.01
CA LYS A 13 13.51 4.78 1.02
C LYS A 13 13.71 5.41 2.40
N GLU A 14 14.62 6.36 2.51
CA GLU A 14 14.87 7.05 3.76
C GLU A 14 13.63 7.78 4.28
N HIS A 15 12.92 8.47 3.39
CA HIS A 15 11.68 9.17 3.75
C HIS A 15 10.62 8.21 4.32
N LEU A 16 10.38 7.10 3.63
CA LEU A 16 9.40 6.11 4.06
C LEU A 16 9.82 5.41 5.36
N GLN A 17 11.08 5.04 5.47
CA GLN A 17 11.60 4.39 6.67
C GLN A 17 11.56 5.32 7.89
N ASN A 18 11.85 6.60 7.71
CA ASN A 18 11.77 7.59 8.79
C ASN A 18 10.32 7.81 9.22
N ALA A 19 9.37 7.86 8.28
CA ALA A 19 7.96 7.98 8.61
C ALA A 19 7.48 6.82 9.49
N ILE A 20 7.89 5.60 9.18
CA ILE A 20 7.57 4.41 9.98
C ILE A 20 8.21 4.51 11.37
N ALA A 21 9.48 4.83 11.44
CA ALA A 21 10.23 4.89 12.69
C ALA A 21 9.68 5.94 13.66
N LEU A 22 9.17 7.05 13.12
CA LEU A 22 8.60 8.15 13.90
C LEU A 22 7.09 7.97 14.18
N GLY A 23 6.46 6.93 13.63
CA GLY A 23 5.02 6.73 13.76
C GLY A 23 4.19 7.80 13.06
N LYS A 24 4.74 8.42 12.01
CA LYS A 24 4.11 9.54 11.30
C LYS A 24 3.79 9.20 9.85
N THR A 25 3.24 8.01 9.61
CA THR A 25 2.81 7.63 8.27
C THR A 25 1.51 8.34 7.90
N SER A 26 1.41 8.74 6.63
CA SER A 26 0.20 9.36 6.09
C SER A 26 -0.82 8.29 5.70
N HIS A 27 -2.08 8.69 5.53
CA HIS A 27 -3.15 7.79 5.10
C HIS A 27 -2.97 7.31 3.66
N ALA A 28 -2.32 8.10 2.81
CA ALA A 28 -2.14 7.77 1.41
C ALA A 28 -0.79 8.26 0.91
N TYR A 29 -0.21 7.51 0.00
CA TYR A 29 1.04 7.85 -0.66
C TYR A 29 0.89 7.65 -2.17
N ILE A 30 1.42 8.58 -2.93
CA ILE A 30 1.55 8.44 -4.37
C ILE A 30 3.04 8.33 -4.69
N ILE A 31 3.43 7.20 -5.25
CA ILE A 31 4.80 7.00 -5.69
C ILE A 31 4.83 7.19 -7.19
N SER A 32 5.46 8.27 -7.63
CA SER A 32 5.54 8.60 -9.05
C SER A 32 6.94 8.36 -9.59
N GLY A 33 7.03 8.08 -10.87
CA GLY A 33 8.28 7.82 -11.54
C GLY A 33 8.04 7.17 -12.88
N GLU A 34 9.12 6.96 -13.61
CA GLU A 34 9.07 6.32 -14.91
C GLU A 34 8.72 4.84 -14.77
N LYS A 35 8.25 4.26 -15.87
CA LYS A 35 8.03 2.83 -15.96
C LYS A 35 9.34 2.09 -15.59
N ASP A 36 9.23 1.01 -14.86
CA ASP A 36 10.36 0.19 -14.39
C ASP A 36 11.30 0.89 -13.39
N ALA A 37 10.85 1.99 -12.76
CA ALA A 37 11.62 2.67 -11.72
C ALA A 37 11.54 2.00 -10.34
N GLY A 38 10.87 0.85 -10.23
CA GLY A 38 10.74 0.11 -8.96
C GLY A 38 9.64 0.63 -8.04
N LYS A 39 8.64 1.33 -8.58
CA LYS A 39 7.52 1.88 -7.79
C LYS A 39 6.76 0.81 -7.00
N MET A 40 6.43 -0.29 -7.66
CA MET A 40 5.70 -1.38 -7.01
C MET A 40 6.55 -2.03 -5.92
N MET A 41 7.85 -2.19 -6.15
CA MET A 41 8.78 -2.73 -5.16
C MET A 41 8.82 -1.86 -3.91
N LEU A 42 8.83 -0.53 -4.07
CA LEU A 42 8.79 0.41 -2.95
C LEU A 42 7.48 0.30 -2.18
N ALA A 43 6.35 0.20 -2.88
CA ALA A 43 5.04 0.04 -2.24
C ALA A 43 4.97 -1.25 -1.44
N GLU A 44 5.44 -2.35 -1.99
CA GLU A 44 5.45 -3.65 -1.32
C GLU A 44 6.39 -3.66 -0.11
N ALA A 45 7.58 -3.07 -0.24
CA ALA A 45 8.53 -2.97 0.87
C ALA A 45 7.95 -2.11 2.00
N PHE A 46 7.30 -1.02 1.68
CA PHE A 46 6.66 -0.15 2.65
C PHE A 46 5.54 -0.90 3.39
N ALA A 47 4.66 -1.57 2.65
CA ALA A 47 3.58 -2.36 3.23
C ALA A 47 4.10 -3.45 4.16
N GLN A 48 5.09 -4.22 3.72
CA GLN A 48 5.66 -5.30 4.52
C GLN A 48 6.31 -4.77 5.80
N THR A 49 7.01 -3.63 5.72
CA THR A 49 7.64 -3.01 6.88
C THR A 49 6.60 -2.49 7.88
N LEU A 50 5.52 -1.89 7.40
CA LEU A 50 4.41 -1.43 8.26
C LEU A 50 3.76 -2.57 9.03
N LEU A 51 3.65 -3.74 8.41
CA LEU A 51 2.99 -4.90 9.01
C LEU A 51 3.96 -5.84 9.72
N CYS A 52 5.27 -5.57 9.66
CA CYS A 52 6.28 -6.40 10.31
C CYS A 52 6.08 -6.40 11.83
N GLN A 53 6.11 -7.59 12.42
CA GLN A 53 5.92 -7.76 13.86
C GLN A 53 7.09 -7.26 14.70
N ASP A 54 8.28 -7.15 14.10
CA ASP A 54 9.48 -6.64 14.79
C ASP A 54 9.59 -5.11 14.81
N ARG A 55 8.74 -4.42 14.06
CA ARG A 55 8.60 -2.95 14.06
C ARG A 55 9.92 -2.17 13.93
N GLY A 56 10.73 -2.53 12.94
CA GLY A 56 11.96 -1.81 12.61
C GLY A 56 11.80 -0.84 11.44
N LYS A 57 12.92 -0.30 10.98
CA LYS A 57 12.98 0.55 9.78
C LYS A 57 12.89 -0.25 8.49
N ASP A 58 13.00 -1.57 8.57
CA ASP A 58 12.83 -2.47 7.44
C ASP A 58 12.17 -3.74 7.93
N ALA A 59 11.53 -4.46 7.04
CA ALA A 59 10.91 -5.74 7.36
C ALA A 59 11.99 -6.75 7.78
N CYS A 60 11.69 -7.55 8.81
CA CYS A 60 12.66 -8.56 9.28
C CYS A 60 12.79 -9.72 8.30
N GLY A 61 11.77 -9.99 7.50
CA GLY A 61 11.74 -11.09 6.54
C GLY A 61 11.43 -12.46 7.14
N ASN A 62 11.32 -12.56 8.47
CA ASN A 62 11.22 -13.84 9.17
C ASN A 62 9.94 -14.02 10.00
N CYS A 63 9.25 -12.94 10.37
CA CYS A 63 8.03 -13.06 11.14
C CYS A 63 6.88 -13.60 10.27
N HIS A 64 5.81 -14.03 10.92
CA HIS A 64 4.65 -14.58 10.22
C HIS A 64 4.07 -13.58 9.21
N SER A 65 3.96 -12.31 9.60
CA SER A 65 3.48 -11.23 8.73
C SER A 65 4.37 -11.06 7.49
N CYS A 66 5.69 -11.02 7.66
CA CYS A 66 6.62 -10.91 6.53
C CYS A 66 6.50 -12.10 5.58
N LYS A 67 6.34 -13.30 6.11
CA LYS A 67 6.16 -14.49 5.27
C LYS A 67 4.87 -14.44 4.46
N GLN A 68 3.79 -13.96 5.05
CA GLN A 68 2.53 -13.76 4.34
C GLN A 68 2.66 -12.69 3.24
N CYS A 69 3.37 -11.60 3.51
CA CYS A 69 3.61 -10.57 2.51
C CYS A 69 4.43 -11.12 1.33
N GLN A 70 5.46 -11.89 1.60
CA GLN A 70 6.33 -12.48 0.58
C GLN A 70 5.57 -13.42 -0.36
N SER A 71 4.59 -14.13 0.15
CA SER A 71 3.76 -15.04 -0.64
C SER A 71 2.48 -14.39 -1.18
N HIS A 72 2.30 -13.08 -0.99
CA HIS A 72 1.11 -12.31 -1.41
C HIS A 72 -0.19 -12.82 -0.78
N ASN A 73 -0.11 -13.35 0.45
CA ASN A 73 -1.24 -13.92 1.18
C ASN A 73 -1.62 -13.16 2.45
N HIS A 74 -1.06 -11.98 2.67
CA HIS A 74 -1.39 -11.22 3.88
C HIS A 74 -2.85 -10.73 3.81
N PRO A 75 -3.68 -11.03 4.82
CA PRO A 75 -5.12 -10.71 4.76
C PRO A 75 -5.43 -9.21 4.81
N ASP A 76 -4.49 -8.40 5.31
CA ASP A 76 -4.69 -6.95 5.46
C ASP A 76 -4.05 -6.14 4.33
N ILE A 77 -3.47 -6.81 3.33
CA ILE A 77 -2.98 -6.16 2.10
C ILE A 77 -3.86 -6.61 0.94
N ARG A 78 -4.41 -5.64 0.22
CA ARG A 78 -5.19 -5.90 -0.98
C ARG A 78 -4.56 -5.17 -2.16
N TYR A 79 -4.32 -5.90 -3.23
CA TYR A 79 -3.90 -5.32 -4.50
C TYR A 79 -5.15 -5.00 -5.31
N VAL A 80 -5.33 -3.73 -5.62
CA VAL A 80 -6.51 -3.30 -6.39
C VAL A 80 -6.35 -3.74 -7.84
N SER A 81 -7.33 -4.47 -8.34
CA SER A 81 -7.35 -4.97 -9.71
C SER A 81 -8.43 -4.27 -10.54
N HIS A 82 -8.32 -4.36 -11.86
CA HIS A 82 -9.32 -3.83 -12.78
C HIS A 82 -9.44 -4.72 -14.01
N GLU A 83 -10.66 -4.87 -14.50
CA GLU A 83 -10.93 -5.74 -15.66
C GLU A 83 -10.47 -5.13 -16.97
N LYS A 84 -10.61 -3.81 -17.10
CA LYS A 84 -10.20 -3.09 -18.32
C LYS A 84 -8.72 -2.73 -18.24
N PRO A 85 -7.92 -3.06 -19.28
CA PRO A 85 -6.46 -2.86 -19.19
C PRO A 85 -6.02 -1.40 -19.01
N ASN A 86 -6.81 -0.45 -19.50
CA ASN A 86 -6.44 0.96 -19.51
C ASN A 86 -7.33 1.84 -18.61
N THR A 87 -8.17 1.24 -17.79
CA THR A 87 -9.14 2.00 -17.00
C THR A 87 -9.37 1.35 -15.64
N ILE A 88 -9.26 2.17 -14.58
CA ILE A 88 -9.70 1.80 -13.24
C ILE A 88 -11.02 2.53 -13.03
N SER A 89 -12.12 1.79 -12.95
CA SER A 89 -13.47 2.35 -12.87
C SER A 89 -13.87 2.71 -11.44
N VAL A 90 -14.93 3.50 -11.31
CA VAL A 90 -15.50 3.81 -9.99
C VAL A 90 -15.97 2.53 -9.27
N GLU A 91 -16.47 1.54 -9.99
CA GLU A 91 -16.87 0.27 -9.39
C GLU A 91 -15.68 -0.51 -8.84
N ASP A 92 -14.53 -0.47 -9.50
CA ASP A 92 -13.31 -1.08 -8.97
C ASP A 92 -12.96 -0.48 -7.61
N ILE A 93 -13.06 0.84 -7.47
CA ILE A 93 -12.77 1.53 -6.21
C ILE A 93 -13.84 1.23 -5.16
N ARG A 94 -15.12 1.28 -5.52
CA ARG A 94 -16.22 1.01 -4.58
C ARG A 94 -16.15 -0.40 -4.02
N GLN A 95 -15.98 -1.40 -4.88
CA GLN A 95 -15.98 -2.80 -4.47
C GLN A 95 -14.73 -3.18 -3.69
N GLN A 96 -13.57 -2.69 -4.11
CA GLN A 96 -12.30 -3.14 -3.55
C GLN A 96 -11.80 -2.27 -2.40
N ILE A 97 -12.16 -1.01 -2.35
CA ILE A 97 -11.72 -0.08 -1.32
C ILE A 97 -12.88 0.40 -0.45
N ASN A 98 -13.84 1.16 -1.02
CA ASN A 98 -14.86 1.82 -0.21
C ASN A 98 -15.71 0.85 0.61
N ASN A 99 -16.13 -0.25 0.03
CA ASN A 99 -16.95 -1.26 0.74
C ASN A 99 -16.13 -2.11 1.69
N ASP A 100 -14.84 -2.31 1.41
CA ASP A 100 -13.96 -3.14 2.22
C ASP A 100 -13.36 -2.40 3.41
N ILE A 101 -13.10 -1.09 3.27
CA ILE A 101 -12.38 -0.32 4.29
C ILE A 101 -13.16 -0.15 5.59
N VAL A 102 -14.47 -0.32 5.56
CA VAL A 102 -15.30 -0.26 6.77
C VAL A 102 -15.11 -1.49 7.67
N ILE A 103 -14.51 -2.53 7.12
CA ILE A 103 -14.19 -3.76 7.87
C ILE A 103 -12.79 -3.58 8.46
N LYS A 104 -12.65 -3.81 9.76
CA LYS A 104 -11.37 -3.67 10.45
C LYS A 104 -10.32 -4.63 9.92
N PRO A 105 -9.00 -4.32 10.08
CA PRO A 105 -7.94 -5.26 9.75
C PRO A 105 -8.12 -6.60 10.47
N TYR A 106 -7.76 -7.66 9.79
CA TYR A 106 -7.91 -9.02 10.33
C TYR A 106 -6.80 -9.37 11.32
N ALA A 107 -5.55 -9.07 10.97
CA ALA A 107 -4.38 -9.54 11.71
C ALA A 107 -3.44 -8.44 12.21
N SER A 108 -3.60 -7.20 11.76
CA SER A 108 -2.67 -6.11 12.03
C SER A 108 -3.40 -4.84 12.43
N GLU A 109 -2.63 -3.77 12.67
CA GLU A 109 -3.18 -2.44 12.99
C GLU A 109 -3.57 -1.65 11.75
N TYR A 110 -3.09 -2.07 10.58
CA TYR A 110 -3.28 -1.36 9.32
C TYR A 110 -4.00 -2.21 8.30
N LYS A 111 -4.77 -1.55 7.46
CA LYS A 111 -5.35 -2.13 6.27
C LYS A 111 -4.74 -1.41 5.09
N ILE A 112 -4.11 -2.14 4.17
CA ILE A 112 -3.29 -1.55 3.12
C ILE A 112 -3.86 -1.93 1.76
N TYR A 113 -3.99 -0.91 0.90
CA TYR A 113 -4.39 -1.08 -0.49
C TYR A 113 -3.27 -0.60 -1.39
N ILE A 114 -2.82 -1.47 -2.29
CA ILE A 114 -1.79 -1.15 -3.27
C ILE A 114 -2.43 -1.09 -4.64
N MET A 115 -2.29 0.04 -5.30
CA MET A 115 -2.86 0.27 -6.62
C MET A 115 -1.75 0.60 -7.60
N ASP A 116 -1.54 -0.28 -8.57
CA ASP A 116 -0.63 -0.04 -9.68
C ASP A 116 -1.34 0.78 -10.75
N GLU A 117 -0.58 1.60 -11.45
CA GLU A 117 -1.08 2.41 -12.57
C GLU A 117 -2.27 3.29 -12.17
N ALA A 118 -2.15 3.98 -11.02
CA ALA A 118 -3.22 4.81 -10.47
C ALA A 118 -3.70 5.91 -11.43
N GLU A 119 -2.87 6.34 -12.38
CA GLU A 119 -3.21 7.31 -13.42
C GLU A 119 -4.34 6.82 -14.34
N LYS A 120 -4.62 5.54 -14.35
CA LYS A 120 -5.72 4.96 -15.14
C LYS A 120 -7.10 5.14 -14.53
N MET A 121 -7.19 5.67 -13.31
CA MET A 121 -8.47 5.94 -12.66
C MET A 121 -9.28 6.97 -13.45
N THR A 122 -10.58 6.68 -13.61
CA THR A 122 -11.52 7.68 -14.14
C THR A 122 -11.69 8.81 -13.12
N VAL A 123 -12.25 9.94 -13.54
CA VAL A 123 -12.55 11.06 -12.61
C VAL A 123 -13.48 10.60 -11.50
N GLN A 124 -14.46 9.78 -11.82
CA GLN A 124 -15.40 9.23 -10.84
C GLN A 124 -14.68 8.31 -9.83
N ALA A 125 -13.75 7.49 -10.31
CA ALA A 125 -12.93 6.63 -9.45
C ALA A 125 -12.07 7.45 -8.50
N GLN A 126 -11.42 8.50 -9.01
CA GLN A 126 -10.63 9.42 -8.20
C GLN A 126 -11.47 10.08 -7.10
N ASN A 127 -12.65 10.56 -7.44
CA ASN A 127 -13.54 11.21 -6.48
C ASN A 127 -14.01 10.23 -5.39
N ALA A 128 -14.33 9.00 -5.77
CA ALA A 128 -14.73 7.96 -4.81
C ALA A 128 -13.59 7.62 -3.83
N LEU A 129 -12.36 7.57 -4.33
CA LEU A 129 -11.18 7.32 -3.50
C LEU A 129 -10.88 8.50 -2.57
N LEU A 130 -10.98 9.73 -3.07
CA LEU A 130 -10.74 10.94 -2.28
C LEU A 130 -11.66 11.03 -1.07
N LYS A 131 -12.91 10.63 -1.19
CA LYS A 131 -13.84 10.57 -0.05
C LYS A 131 -13.29 9.74 1.09
N THR A 132 -12.76 8.57 0.79
CA THR A 132 -12.18 7.67 1.79
C THR A 132 -10.91 8.24 2.39
N ILE A 133 -10.08 8.91 1.57
CA ILE A 133 -8.83 9.52 2.04
C ILE A 133 -9.11 10.70 2.97
N GLU A 134 -10.14 11.51 2.67
CA GLU A 134 -10.53 12.67 3.49
C GLU A 134 -11.21 12.26 4.78
N GLU A 135 -11.96 11.17 4.76
CA GLU A 135 -12.72 10.66 5.91
C GLU A 135 -12.34 9.21 6.19
N PRO A 136 -11.10 8.95 6.66
CA PRO A 136 -10.67 7.58 6.94
C PRO A 136 -11.42 6.99 8.14
N PRO A 137 -11.53 5.64 8.23
CA PRO A 137 -12.13 5.00 9.38
C PRO A 137 -11.31 5.25 10.66
N GLU A 138 -11.95 5.08 11.82
CA GLU A 138 -11.33 5.39 13.12
C GLU A 138 -10.20 4.44 13.52
N TYR A 139 -10.20 3.23 13.01
CA TYR A 139 -9.15 2.26 13.36
C TYR A 139 -7.80 2.58 12.71
#